data_bdcef70ef7f71566fa0862ed9d467947
#
_entry.id   bdcef70ef7f71566fa0862ed9d467947
#
_cell.length_a   1.000
_cell.length_b   1.000
_cell.length_c   1.000
_cell.angle_alpha   90.00
_cell.angle_beta   90.00
_cell.angle_gamma   90.00
#
_symmetry.space_group_name_H-M   'P 1'
#
loop_
_entity.id
_entity.type
_entity.pdbx_description
1 polymer ?
#
loop_
_entity_poly.entity_id
_entity_poly.type
_entity_poly.pdbx_seq_one_letter_code
_entity_poly.pdbx_strand_id
1 'polypeptide(L)'
;MRKVYLDCTAGEAVSVYIRDAEVILAGTTIYSMSLRCRDAEYERWEQEYGISFIFDDMQVKVPFYAAPRVDIFAVDNQGGYLGTVGQTTDMEGDAPVCYIKDGKCYLIAVSGPDFIGKVTDWRSCLADYPEVTLYDSREHAARILEFVPVSSVTEAPNFINKH
;
A
#
# COMPACT_ATOMS: atom_id res chain seq x y z
N MET A 1 23.18 5.17 3.62
CA MET A 1 22.92 5.01 2.18
C MET A 1 21.78 5.93 1.77
N ARG A 2 21.96 6.61 0.63
CA ARG A 2 20.93 7.51 0.12
C ARG A 2 19.70 6.73 -0.30
N LYS A 3 18.52 7.28 -0.04
CA LYS A 3 17.25 6.67 -0.43
C LYS A 3 16.69 7.39 -1.65
N VAL A 4 16.29 6.63 -2.65
CA VAL A 4 15.60 7.15 -3.81
C VAL A 4 14.28 6.41 -3.95
N TYR A 5 13.29 7.05 -4.53
CA TYR A 5 11.92 6.54 -4.55
C TYR A 5 11.46 6.30 -5.97
N LEU A 6 10.85 5.16 -6.20
CA LEU A 6 10.29 4.79 -7.50
C LEU A 6 8.77 4.84 -7.40
N ASP A 7 8.17 5.71 -8.23
CA ASP A 7 6.71 5.87 -8.25
C ASP A 7 6.06 4.64 -8.86
N CYS A 8 5.10 4.07 -8.13
CA CYS A 8 4.38 2.87 -8.54
C CYS A 8 2.97 3.15 -9.04
N THR A 9 2.54 4.41 -9.02
CA THR A 9 1.13 4.73 -9.29
C THR A 9 0.82 4.85 -10.77
N ALA A 10 1.83 5.01 -11.60
CA ALA A 10 1.66 5.28 -13.02
C ALA A 10 1.73 4.03 -13.90
N GLY A 11 1.80 2.85 -13.31
CA GLY A 11 1.89 1.63 -14.08
C GLY A 11 2.57 0.54 -13.29
N GLU A 12 3.11 -0.44 -14.02
CA GLU A 12 3.75 -1.58 -13.37
C GLU A 12 5.06 -1.17 -12.74
N ALA A 13 5.30 -1.66 -11.53
CA ALA A 13 6.57 -1.47 -10.88
C ALA A 13 7.63 -2.32 -11.57
N VAL A 14 8.80 -1.73 -11.79
CA VAL A 14 9.93 -2.43 -12.39
C VAL A 14 11.07 -2.47 -11.40
N SER A 15 11.97 -3.44 -11.56
CA SER A 15 13.17 -3.51 -10.75
C SER A 15 14.17 -2.49 -11.25
N VAL A 16 14.65 -1.65 -10.34
CA VAL A 16 15.61 -0.61 -10.68
C VAL A 16 16.77 -0.71 -9.68
N TYR A 17 17.98 -0.60 -10.19
CA TYR A 17 19.17 -0.56 -9.36
C TYR A 17 19.84 0.80 -9.52
N ILE A 18 20.07 1.47 -8.40
CA ILE A 18 20.81 2.72 -8.37
C ILE A 18 22.02 2.50 -7.49
N ARG A 19 23.19 2.79 -8.03
CA ARG A 19 24.43 2.61 -7.29
C ARG A 19 24.46 3.51 -6.08
N ASP A 20 24.86 2.95 -4.94
CA ASP A 20 25.01 3.69 -3.68
C ASP A 20 23.70 4.30 -3.18
N ALA A 21 22.57 3.68 -3.53
CA ALA A 21 21.28 4.14 -3.06
C ALA A 21 20.35 2.96 -2.83
N GLU A 22 19.46 3.12 -1.87
CA GLU A 22 18.38 2.18 -1.64
C GLU A 22 17.16 2.66 -2.42
N VAL A 23 16.58 1.80 -3.26
CA VAL A 23 15.41 2.14 -4.05
C VAL A 23 14.18 1.67 -3.29
N ILE A 24 13.28 2.60 -2.99
CA ILE A 24 12.05 2.34 -2.22
C ILE A 24 10.87 2.62 -3.13
N LEU A 25 9.97 1.64 -3.26
CA LEU A 25 8.74 1.85 -4.01
C LEU A 25 7.85 2.82 -3.23
N ALA A 26 7.22 3.74 -3.94
CA ALA A 26 6.37 4.75 -3.34
C ALA A 26 5.08 4.91 -4.13
N GLY A 27 4.03 5.32 -3.45
CA GLY A 27 2.74 5.57 -4.06
C GLY A 27 1.65 4.80 -3.35
N THR A 28 0.41 5.15 -3.66
CA THR A 28 -0.75 4.45 -3.13
C THR A 28 -1.45 3.77 -4.29
N THR A 29 -1.58 2.47 -4.20
CA THR A 29 -2.27 1.68 -5.23
C THR A 29 -3.50 1.05 -4.62
N ILE A 30 -4.41 0.61 -5.48
CA ILE A 30 -5.65 -0.02 -5.02
C ILE A 30 -5.66 -1.44 -5.55
N TYR A 31 -5.82 -2.39 -4.63
CA TYR A 31 -5.99 -3.79 -4.98
C TYR A 31 -7.47 -4.11 -4.91
N SER A 32 -8.09 -4.37 -6.07
CA SER A 32 -9.48 -4.77 -6.14
C SER A 32 -9.57 -6.22 -6.53
N MET A 33 -10.54 -6.91 -5.96
CA MET A 33 -10.75 -8.32 -6.25
C MET A 33 -11.89 -8.49 -7.23
N SER A 34 -11.85 -9.59 -7.99
CA SER A 34 -12.93 -9.96 -8.88
C SER A 34 -14.21 -10.19 -8.09
N LEU A 35 -15.35 -9.77 -8.65
CA LEU A 35 -16.65 -10.00 -8.01
C LEU A 35 -16.89 -11.49 -7.76
N ARG A 36 -16.27 -12.38 -8.53
CA ARG A 36 -16.42 -13.82 -8.33
C ARG A 36 -15.86 -14.27 -6.99
N CYS A 37 -14.97 -13.46 -6.38
CA CYS A 37 -14.38 -13.82 -5.10
C CYS A 37 -15.25 -13.42 -3.91
N ARG A 38 -16.29 -12.60 -4.16
CA ARG A 38 -17.14 -12.12 -3.07
C ARG A 38 -18.01 -13.25 -2.54
N ASP A 39 -17.96 -13.48 -1.24
CA ASP A 39 -18.76 -14.52 -0.60
C ASP A 39 -19.23 -14.00 0.77
N ALA A 40 -19.87 -14.90 1.52
CA ALA A 40 -20.47 -14.54 2.80
C ALA A 40 -19.42 -14.11 3.82
N GLU A 41 -18.19 -14.59 3.70
CA GLU A 41 -17.13 -14.23 4.65
C GLU A 41 -16.78 -12.74 4.53
N TYR A 42 -16.70 -12.21 3.31
CA TYR A 42 -16.41 -10.78 3.12
C TYR A 42 -17.56 -9.93 3.63
N GLU A 43 -18.80 -10.38 3.45
CA GLU A 43 -19.95 -9.65 3.99
C GLU A 43 -19.96 -9.68 5.50
N ARG A 44 -19.56 -10.80 6.10
CA ARG A 44 -19.46 -10.92 7.55
C ARG A 44 -18.44 -9.92 8.11
N TRP A 45 -17.29 -9.78 7.44
CA TRP A 45 -16.27 -8.81 7.87
C TRP A 45 -16.80 -7.39 7.83
N GLU A 46 -17.60 -7.07 6.81
CA GLU A 46 -18.19 -5.74 6.72
C GLU A 46 -19.15 -5.49 7.88
N GLN A 47 -19.96 -6.46 8.21
CA GLN A 47 -20.97 -6.32 9.26
C GLN A 47 -20.36 -6.37 10.65
N GLU A 48 -19.40 -7.25 10.88
CA GLU A 48 -18.86 -7.46 12.21
C GLU A 48 -17.67 -6.60 12.53
N TYR A 49 -16.83 -6.29 11.54
CA TYR A 49 -15.59 -5.55 11.79
C TYR A 49 -15.56 -4.19 11.12
N GLY A 50 -16.55 -3.87 10.31
CA GLY A 50 -16.60 -2.61 9.59
C GLY A 50 -15.58 -2.51 8.47
N ILE A 51 -15.10 -3.64 7.96
CA ILE A 51 -14.09 -3.70 6.91
C ILE A 51 -14.74 -4.16 5.61
N SER A 52 -14.75 -3.28 4.62
CA SER A 52 -15.31 -3.59 3.30
C SER A 52 -14.17 -3.77 2.32
N PHE A 53 -13.94 -5.02 1.91
CA PHE A 53 -12.91 -5.29 0.90
C PHE A 53 -13.31 -4.65 -0.42
N ILE A 54 -12.32 -4.25 -1.21
CA ILE A 54 -12.54 -3.55 -2.46
C ILE A 54 -12.72 -4.59 -3.58
N PHE A 55 -13.83 -4.50 -4.28
CA PHE A 55 -14.14 -5.35 -5.42
C PHE A 55 -14.25 -4.49 -6.67
N ASP A 56 -14.22 -5.14 -7.83
CA ASP A 56 -14.12 -4.46 -9.12
C ASP A 56 -15.29 -3.54 -9.44
N ASP A 57 -16.43 -3.71 -8.75
CA ASP A 57 -17.59 -2.84 -8.93
C ASP A 57 -17.54 -1.57 -8.08
N MET A 58 -16.50 -1.39 -7.27
CA MET A 58 -16.37 -0.26 -6.38
C MET A 58 -15.40 0.76 -6.96
N GLN A 59 -15.74 2.04 -6.80
CA GLN A 59 -14.84 3.13 -7.14
C GLN A 59 -14.31 3.74 -5.86
N VAL A 60 -13.04 3.55 -5.62
CA VAL A 60 -12.39 4.02 -4.40
C VAL A 60 -11.34 5.06 -4.80
N LYS A 61 -11.44 6.23 -4.19
CA LYS A 61 -10.44 7.28 -4.39
C LYS A 61 -9.65 7.43 -3.12
N VAL A 62 -8.34 7.51 -3.29
CA VAL A 62 -7.41 7.61 -2.18
C VAL A 62 -6.76 8.99 -2.24
N PRO A 63 -7.02 9.86 -1.26
CA PRO A 63 -6.58 11.25 -1.33
C PRO A 63 -5.19 11.49 -0.75
N PHE A 64 -4.30 10.52 -0.86
CA PHE A 64 -2.95 10.67 -0.34
C PHE A 64 -1.96 9.85 -1.15
N TYR A 65 -0.68 10.20 -1.01
CA TYR A 65 0.42 9.50 -1.64
C TYR A 65 1.34 8.97 -0.54
N ALA A 66 1.56 7.68 -0.51
CA ALA A 66 2.29 7.03 0.59
C ALA A 66 3.71 6.68 0.18
N ALA A 67 4.65 6.79 1.10
CA ALA A 67 6.01 6.31 0.92
C ALA A 67 6.47 5.72 2.25
N PRO A 68 6.84 4.44 2.27
CA PRO A 68 6.84 3.43 1.20
C PRO A 68 5.45 3.15 0.64
N ARG A 69 5.42 2.42 -0.46
CA ARG A 69 4.18 2.07 -1.14
C ARG A 69 3.19 1.39 -0.21
N VAL A 70 1.92 1.76 -0.36
CA VAL A 70 0.81 1.09 0.33
C VAL A 70 -0.19 0.62 -0.71
N ASP A 71 -0.55 -0.66 -0.64
CA ASP A 71 -1.59 -1.24 -1.49
C ASP A 71 -2.88 -1.30 -0.66
N ILE A 72 -3.86 -0.50 -1.05
CA ILE A 72 -5.13 -0.42 -0.33
C ILE A 72 -6.01 -1.57 -0.78
N PHE A 73 -6.46 -2.41 0.16
CA PHE A 73 -7.31 -3.55 -0.16
C PHE A 73 -8.71 -3.43 0.42
N ALA A 74 -8.94 -2.50 1.34
CA ALA A 74 -10.25 -2.38 1.98
C ALA A 74 -10.44 -0.97 2.49
N VAL A 75 -11.71 -0.61 2.68
CA VAL A 75 -12.09 0.64 3.34
C VAL A 75 -12.91 0.27 4.57
N ASP A 76 -12.96 1.17 5.55
CA ASP A 76 -13.78 0.90 6.72
C ASP A 76 -15.00 1.83 6.75
N ASN A 77 -15.89 1.55 7.69
CA ASN A 77 -17.14 2.27 7.77
C ASN A 77 -17.01 3.66 8.42
N GLN A 78 -15.79 4.09 8.73
CA GLN A 78 -15.54 5.41 9.31
C GLN A 78 -14.70 6.29 8.38
N GLY A 79 -14.54 5.88 7.13
CA GLY A 79 -13.83 6.67 6.15
C GLY A 79 -12.32 6.44 6.09
N GLY A 80 -11.84 5.37 6.69
CA GLY A 80 -10.43 5.04 6.64
C GLY A 80 -10.13 3.98 5.60
N TYR A 81 -8.84 3.68 5.45
CA TYR A 81 -8.34 2.74 4.44
C TYR A 81 -7.44 1.72 5.11
N LEU A 82 -7.56 0.47 4.67
CA LEU A 82 -6.67 -0.59 5.12
C LEU A 82 -5.79 -1.03 3.96
N GLY A 83 -4.52 -1.23 4.24
CA GLY A 83 -3.59 -1.60 3.18
C GLY A 83 -2.40 -2.38 3.71
N THR A 84 -1.64 -2.92 2.77
CA THR A 84 -0.37 -3.57 3.08
C THR A 84 0.77 -2.66 2.68
N VAL A 85 1.83 -2.65 3.48
CA VAL A 85 2.97 -1.77 3.27
C VAL A 85 4.05 -2.55 2.52
N GLY A 86 4.56 -1.95 1.44
CA GLY A 86 5.62 -2.57 0.67
C GLY A 86 5.15 -3.01 -0.69
N GLN A 87 5.45 -4.24 -1.08
CA GLN A 87 5.30 -4.67 -2.46
C GLN A 87 4.29 -5.79 -2.66
N THR A 88 3.51 -6.14 -1.66
CA THR A 88 2.58 -7.26 -1.79
C THR A 88 1.22 -6.88 -1.23
N THR A 89 0.18 -7.42 -1.88
CA THR A 89 -1.19 -7.33 -1.40
C THR A 89 -1.65 -8.68 -0.85
N ASP A 90 -0.75 -9.63 -0.72
CA ASP A 90 -1.06 -10.96 -0.23
C ASP A 90 -1.25 -10.93 1.28
N MET A 91 -2.47 -11.22 1.71
CA MET A 91 -2.80 -11.23 3.14
C MET A 91 -2.10 -12.34 3.89
N GLU A 92 -1.60 -13.33 3.16
CA GLU A 92 -0.84 -14.43 3.76
C GLU A 92 0.64 -14.13 3.87
N GLY A 93 1.08 -12.98 3.34
CA GLY A 93 2.48 -12.65 3.32
C GLY A 93 2.94 -11.92 4.56
N ASP A 94 4.19 -11.47 4.52
CA ASP A 94 4.85 -10.82 5.65
C ASP A 94 4.66 -9.31 5.67
N ALA A 95 3.94 -8.74 4.72
CA ALA A 95 3.79 -7.29 4.66
C ALA A 95 2.97 -6.79 5.85
N PRO A 96 3.41 -5.72 6.50
CA PRO A 96 2.62 -5.11 7.56
C PRO A 96 1.28 -4.62 7.05
N VAL A 97 0.27 -4.69 7.90
CA VAL A 97 -1.08 -4.22 7.58
C VAL A 97 -1.32 -2.93 8.34
N CYS A 98 -1.70 -1.89 7.62
CA CYS A 98 -1.88 -0.57 8.19
C CYS A 98 -3.28 -0.04 7.97
N TYR A 99 -3.64 0.96 8.77
CA TYR A 99 -4.89 1.68 8.69
C TYR A 99 -4.58 3.16 8.54
N ILE A 100 -5.16 3.80 7.54
CA ILE A 100 -4.87 5.20 7.24
C ILE A 100 -6.18 5.98 7.34
N LYS A 101 -6.16 7.00 8.20
CA LYS A 101 -7.32 7.87 8.37
C LYS A 101 -6.85 9.24 8.80
N ASP A 102 -7.49 10.27 8.25
CA ASP A 102 -7.23 11.68 8.61
C ASP A 102 -5.76 12.05 8.50
N GLY A 103 -5.11 11.55 7.45
CA GLY A 103 -3.73 11.90 7.17
C GLY A 103 -2.71 11.20 8.04
N LYS A 104 -3.11 10.16 8.77
CA LYS A 104 -2.22 9.46 9.68
C LYS A 104 -2.26 7.96 9.42
N CYS A 105 -1.09 7.33 9.52
CA CYS A 105 -0.95 5.89 9.30
C CYS A 105 -0.74 5.18 10.64
N TYR A 106 -1.52 4.12 10.86
CA TYR A 106 -1.43 3.28 12.04
C TYR A 106 -1.07 1.88 11.62
N LEU A 107 -0.28 1.19 12.44
CA LEU A 107 -0.02 -0.23 12.25
C LEU A 107 -1.12 -1.02 12.95
N ILE A 108 -1.74 -1.96 12.24
CA ILE A 108 -2.67 -2.91 12.83
C ILE A 108 -1.92 -4.18 13.22
N ALA A 109 -1.11 -4.70 12.30
CA ALA A 109 -0.49 -6.00 12.46
C ALA A 109 0.82 -6.05 11.67
N VAL A 110 1.73 -6.92 12.07
CA VAL A 110 3.04 -7.00 11.44
C VAL A 110 3.03 -7.91 10.21
N SER A 111 1.93 -8.62 9.97
CA SER A 111 1.79 -9.51 8.81
C SER A 111 0.32 -9.77 8.56
N GLY A 112 0.02 -10.39 7.41
CA GLY A 112 -1.34 -10.81 7.10
C GLY A 112 -1.92 -11.79 8.12
N PRO A 113 -1.21 -12.88 8.42
CA PRO A 113 -1.71 -13.80 9.44
C PRO A 113 -1.93 -13.14 10.80
N ASP A 114 -1.05 -12.23 11.20
CA ASP A 114 -1.21 -11.50 12.46
C ASP A 114 -2.48 -10.65 12.42
N PHE A 115 -2.75 -10.01 11.27
CA PHE A 115 -3.95 -9.21 11.09
C PHE A 115 -5.22 -10.07 11.23
N ILE A 116 -5.24 -11.23 10.58
CA ILE A 116 -6.39 -12.12 10.65
C ILE A 116 -6.63 -12.54 12.10
N GLY A 117 -5.56 -12.78 12.85
CA GLY A 117 -5.68 -13.15 14.25
C GLY A 117 -6.19 -12.03 15.15
N LYS A 118 -6.05 -10.77 14.71
CA LYS A 118 -6.43 -9.60 15.52
C LYS A 118 -7.72 -8.94 15.05
N VAL A 119 -8.33 -9.45 13.98
CA VAL A 119 -9.37 -8.67 13.31
C VAL A 119 -10.60 -8.45 14.19
N THR A 120 -10.86 -9.33 15.12
CA THR A 120 -12.04 -9.22 15.99
C THR A 120 -12.04 -7.90 16.75
N ASP A 121 -10.89 -7.42 17.18
CA ASP A 121 -10.77 -6.14 17.89
C ASP A 121 -9.68 -5.26 17.28
N TRP A 122 -9.61 -5.25 15.95
CA TRP A 122 -8.52 -4.61 15.24
C TRP A 122 -8.39 -3.11 15.57
N ARG A 123 -9.51 -2.44 15.87
CA ARG A 123 -9.43 -1.00 16.16
C ARG A 123 -8.69 -0.70 17.45
N SER A 124 -8.67 -1.64 18.39
CA SER A 124 -7.92 -1.45 19.64
C SER A 124 -6.46 -1.86 19.49
N CYS A 125 -6.08 -2.41 18.35
CA CYS A 125 -4.70 -2.79 18.10
C CYS A 125 -3.90 -1.70 17.37
N LEU A 126 -4.51 -0.56 17.07
CA LEU A 126 -3.85 0.49 16.29
C LEU A 126 -2.70 1.12 17.07
N ALA A 127 -1.56 1.25 16.40
CA ALA A 127 -0.38 1.91 16.95
C ALA A 127 0.17 2.85 15.90
N ASP A 128 0.77 3.97 16.33
CA ASP A 128 1.39 4.89 15.38
C ASP A 128 2.42 4.15 14.53
N TYR A 129 2.43 4.46 13.23
CA TYR A 129 3.34 3.80 12.30
C TYR A 129 4.08 4.86 11.48
N PRO A 130 5.13 5.46 12.05
CA PRO A 130 5.85 6.54 11.36
C PRO A 130 6.70 6.08 10.20
N GLU A 131 6.85 4.77 10.00
CA GLU A 131 7.59 4.25 8.86
C GLU A 131 6.94 4.61 7.53
N VAL A 132 5.64 4.89 7.52
CA VAL A 132 4.94 5.34 6.32
C VAL A 132 4.67 6.84 6.45
N THR A 133 5.10 7.60 5.46
CA THR A 133 4.82 9.03 5.39
C THR A 133 3.73 9.26 4.34
N LEU A 134 2.77 10.11 4.67
CA LEU A 134 1.67 10.44 3.77
C LEU A 134 1.83 11.86 3.25
N TYR A 135 1.65 12.01 1.95
CA TYR A 135 1.71 13.29 1.26
C TYR A 135 0.36 13.55 0.60
N ASP A 136 0.03 14.81 0.36
CA ASP A 136 -1.24 15.16 -0.26
C ASP A 136 -1.33 14.66 -1.69
N SER A 137 -0.20 14.56 -2.38
CA SER A 137 -0.17 14.17 -3.78
C SER A 137 1.24 13.72 -4.15
N ARG A 138 1.35 13.12 -5.34
CA ARG A 138 2.66 12.75 -5.88
C ARG A 138 3.51 14.00 -6.07
N GLU A 139 2.92 15.10 -6.51
CA GLU A 139 3.65 16.35 -6.72
C GLU A 139 4.19 16.90 -5.41
N HIS A 140 3.42 16.79 -4.35
CA HIS A 140 3.89 17.20 -3.04
C HIS A 140 5.07 16.34 -2.59
N ALA A 141 4.96 15.03 -2.78
CA ALA A 141 6.04 14.11 -2.42
C ALA A 141 7.30 14.41 -3.23
N ALA A 142 7.16 14.77 -4.49
CA ALA A 142 8.31 15.03 -5.37
C ALA A 142 9.11 16.25 -4.95
N ARG A 143 8.52 17.15 -4.16
CA ARG A 143 9.27 18.30 -3.63
C ARG A 143 10.14 17.93 -2.43
N ILE A 144 9.89 16.77 -1.84
CA ILE A 144 10.56 16.37 -0.60
C ILE A 144 11.44 15.15 -0.83
N LEU A 145 10.95 14.17 -1.62
CA LEU A 145 11.63 12.92 -1.86
C LEU A 145 12.44 13.00 -3.16
N GLU A 146 13.55 12.29 -3.18
CA GLU A 146 14.33 12.13 -4.40
C GLU A 146 13.75 10.95 -5.19
N PHE A 147 13.12 11.23 -6.34
CA PHE A 147 12.58 10.18 -7.19
C PHE A 147 13.62 9.72 -8.19
N VAL A 148 13.49 8.45 -8.57
CA VAL A 148 14.33 7.87 -9.62
C VAL A 148 13.98 8.56 -10.94
N PRO A 149 14.97 9.10 -11.67
CA PRO A 149 14.70 9.71 -12.97
C PRO A 149 14.23 8.65 -13.96
N VAL A 150 13.37 9.07 -14.90
CA VAL A 150 12.84 8.15 -15.90
C VAL A 150 13.98 7.51 -16.71
N SER A 151 15.02 8.27 -17.00
CA SER A 151 16.17 7.76 -17.75
C SER A 151 16.88 6.63 -17.01
N SER A 152 16.86 6.65 -15.68
CA SER A 152 17.49 5.58 -14.90
C SER A 152 16.66 4.30 -14.92
N VAL A 153 15.34 4.43 -15.04
CA VAL A 153 14.46 3.26 -15.09
C VAL A 153 14.74 2.42 -16.33
N THR A 154 15.02 3.07 -17.45
CA THR A 154 15.28 2.35 -18.69
C THR A 154 16.60 1.60 -18.69
N GLU A 155 17.45 1.87 -17.72
CA GLU A 155 18.75 1.23 -17.61
C GLU A 155 18.73 0.03 -16.66
N ALA A 156 17.59 -0.33 -16.19
CA ALA A 156 17.44 -1.51 -15.35
C ALA A 156 17.88 -2.71 -16.18
N PRO A 157 18.91 -3.36 -15.79
CA PRO A 157 19.57 -4.31 -16.64
C PRO A 157 18.75 -5.53 -16.92
N ASN A 158 19.02 -5.43 -17.28
CA ASN A 158 18.65 -6.13 -17.38
C ASN A 158 18.30 -7.06 -17.10
N PHE A 159 18.27 -6.71 -16.63
CA PHE A 159 17.68 -7.63 -16.42
C PHE A 159 16.62 -7.82 -17.27
N ILE A 160 16.48 -7.63 -17.84
CA ILE A 160 15.45 -7.80 -18.55
C ILE A 160 15.38 -7.90 -19.88
N ASN A 161 15.88 -7.49 -20.01
CA ASN A 161 15.67 -7.43 -20.73
C ASN A 161 15.70 -7.60 -21.64
N LYS A 162 16.07 -7.52 -22.00
CA LYS A 162 16.25 -7.41 -22.48
C LYS A 162 16.04 -7.78 -23.20
N HIS A 163 16.03 -7.62 -23.40
CA HIS A 163 15.91 -7.60 -23.86
C HIS A 163 15.80 -7.70 -24.28
#